data_292c560685a52f9b6bb4987ed3bc7341
#
_entry.id   292c560685a52f9b6bb4987ed3bc7341
#
_cell.length_a   1.000
_cell.length_b   1.000
_cell.length_c   1.000
_cell.angle_alpha   90.00
_cell.angle_beta   90.00
_cell.angle_gamma   90.00
#
_symmetry.space_group_name_H-M   'P 1'
#
loop_
_entity.id
_entity.type
_entity.pdbx_description
1 polymer ?
#
loop_
_entity_poly.entity_id
_entity_poly.type
_entity_poly.pdbx_seq_one_letter_code
_entity_poly.pdbx_strand_id
1 'polypeptide(L)'
;MKYLNRKISTMAGKPIPNPSILDRCKVVGVEGQRKVYYDSQEERYYTWDSLHGELEVFNKRGRHLGVVCPITGDLIKPAVKGRRISKQN
;
A
#
# COMPACT_ATOMS: atom_id res chain seq x y z
N MET A 1 -28.04 1.13 18.15
CA MET A 1 -27.66 1.02 17.70
C MET A 1 -27.13 1.13 17.40
N LYS A 2 -26.97 0.98 17.49
CA LYS A 2 -26.30 0.87 17.04
C LYS A 2 -25.69 0.79 16.41
N TYR A 3 -25.59 0.64 16.24
CA TYR A 3 -25.00 0.44 15.33
C TYR A 3 -24.30 0.91 14.92
N LEU A 4 -24.09 1.12 15.02
CA LEU A 4 -23.51 1.64 14.46
C LEU A 4 -22.51 1.72 14.28
N ASN A 5 -22.11 1.50 14.64
CA ASN A 5 -20.88 1.60 14.57
C ASN A 5 -20.14 0.47 14.14
N ARG A 6 -20.37 -0.60 14.38
CA ARG A 6 -19.83 -1.74 13.90
C ARG A 6 -19.76 -1.72 12.47
N LYS A 7 -20.55 -1.08 11.91
CA LYS A 7 -20.44 -1.00 10.54
C LYS A 7 -19.23 -0.24 10.15
N ILE A 8 -18.69 0.48 11.05
CA ILE A 8 -17.45 1.17 10.80
C ILE A 8 -16.35 0.19 10.53
N SER A 9 -16.30 -0.91 11.29
CA SER A 9 -15.23 -1.86 11.05
C SER A 9 -15.33 -2.50 9.69
N THR A 10 -16.54 -2.71 9.18
CA THR A 10 -16.65 -3.26 7.85
C THR A 10 -16.20 -2.26 6.81
N MET A 11 -16.28 -0.97 7.12
CA MET A 11 -15.81 0.04 6.20
C MET A 11 -14.32 0.22 6.24
N ALA A 12 -13.64 -0.37 7.21
CA ALA A 12 -12.21 -0.27 7.29
C ALA A 12 -11.50 -1.00 6.16
N GLY A 13 -12.20 -1.84 5.44
CA GLY A 13 -11.63 -2.56 4.33
C GLY A 13 -10.83 -3.77 4.77
N LYS A 14 -9.94 -4.22 3.92
CA LYS A 14 -9.19 -5.46 4.12
C LYS A 14 -7.91 -5.18 4.88
N PRO A 15 -7.59 -6.00 5.89
CA PRO A 15 -6.33 -5.82 6.61
C PRO A 15 -5.15 -6.32 5.79
N ILE A 16 -3.97 -5.81 6.12
CA ILE A 16 -2.74 -6.30 5.51
C ILE A 16 -2.54 -7.75 5.94
N PRO A 17 -2.26 -8.65 4.99
CA PRO A 17 -1.99 -10.04 5.34
C PRO A 17 -0.76 -10.18 6.23
N ASN A 18 -0.74 -11.24 7.02
CA ASN A 18 0.40 -11.53 7.86
C ASN A 18 0.75 -13.00 7.66
N PRO A 19 1.91 -13.32 7.04
CA PRO A 19 2.96 -12.39 6.61
C PRO A 19 2.66 -11.72 5.28
N SER A 20 3.43 -10.69 4.98
CA SER A 20 3.35 -10.01 3.69
C SER A 20 4.74 -9.48 3.32
N ILE A 21 4.87 -8.99 2.08
CA ILE A 21 6.13 -8.40 1.65
C ILE A 21 6.46 -7.11 2.43
N LEU A 22 5.48 -6.53 3.10
CA LEU A 22 5.72 -5.35 3.93
C LEU A 22 6.50 -5.66 5.20
N ASP A 23 6.63 -6.94 5.57
CA ASP A 23 7.34 -7.32 6.79
C ASP A 23 8.79 -6.88 6.78
N ARG A 24 9.39 -6.73 5.60
CA ARG A 24 10.78 -6.28 5.48
C ARG A 24 10.90 -4.79 5.24
N CYS A 25 9.81 -4.06 5.26
CA CYS A 25 9.78 -2.64 4.94
C CYS A 25 9.73 -1.80 6.19
N LYS A 26 10.11 -0.52 6.06
CA LYS A 26 9.98 0.46 7.12
C LYS A 26 8.90 1.45 6.74
N VAL A 27 8.13 1.91 7.72
CA VAL A 27 7.22 3.03 7.51
C VAL A 27 8.05 4.30 7.48
N VAL A 28 7.96 5.04 6.38
CA VAL A 28 8.78 6.25 6.20
C VAL A 28 7.94 7.51 6.09
N GLY A 29 6.63 7.39 5.99
CA GLY A 29 5.77 8.56 5.87
C GLY A 29 4.32 8.19 5.73
N VAL A 30 3.52 9.19 5.38
CA VAL A 30 2.09 9.04 5.16
C VAL A 30 1.74 9.82 3.90
N GLU A 31 0.99 9.18 3.03
CA GLU A 31 0.50 9.82 1.82
C GLU A 31 -1.02 9.70 1.84
N GLY A 32 -1.70 10.85 1.93
CA GLY A 32 -3.12 10.84 2.18
C GLY A 32 -3.37 10.22 3.54
N GLN A 33 -4.12 9.13 3.58
CA GLN A 33 -4.38 8.42 4.83
C GLN A 33 -3.67 7.07 4.87
N ARG A 34 -2.72 6.85 3.96
CA ARG A 34 -2.01 5.59 3.87
C ARG A 34 -0.57 5.76 4.35
N LYS A 35 -0.12 4.79 5.13
CA LYS A 35 1.31 4.72 5.47
C LYS A 35 2.10 4.40 4.22
N VAL A 36 3.28 5.01 4.12
CA VAL A 36 4.22 4.72 3.04
C VAL A 36 5.30 3.81 3.60
N TYR A 37 5.45 2.65 2.99
CA TYR A 37 6.44 1.64 3.38
C TYR A 37 7.59 1.66 2.39
N TYR A 38 8.82 1.56 2.89
CA TYR A 38 10.00 1.55 2.05
C TYR A 38 10.73 0.22 2.16
N ASP A 39 11.02 -0.36 0.99
CA ASP A 39 11.80 -1.59 0.87
C ASP A 39 13.19 -1.21 0.37
N SER A 40 14.19 -1.28 1.26
CA SER A 40 15.55 -0.88 0.90
C SER A 40 16.24 -1.88 -0.04
N GLN A 41 15.80 -3.13 -0.06
CA GLN A 41 16.37 -4.12 -0.96
C GLN A 41 15.97 -3.85 -2.41
N GLU A 42 14.69 -3.57 -2.61
CA GLU A 42 14.15 -3.32 -3.94
C GLU A 42 14.15 -1.85 -4.30
N GLU A 43 14.40 -0.98 -3.34
CA GLU A 43 14.38 0.48 -3.53
C GLU A 43 13.03 0.94 -4.05
N ARG A 44 11.97 0.52 -3.37
CA ARG A 44 10.60 0.82 -3.75
C ARG A 44 9.79 1.25 -2.56
N TYR A 45 8.73 2.01 -2.84
CA TYR A 45 7.74 2.39 -1.84
C TYR A 45 6.44 1.65 -2.11
N TYR A 46 5.71 1.37 -1.04
CA TYR A 46 4.40 0.72 -1.13
C TYR A 46 3.39 1.47 -0.30
N THR A 47 2.14 1.48 -0.77
CA THR A 47 1.00 1.90 0.03
C THR A 47 -0.05 0.80 -0.03
N TRP A 48 -0.80 0.65 1.06
CA TRP A 48 -1.81 -0.40 1.15
C TRP A 48 -3.16 0.12 0.71
N ASP A 49 -3.76 -0.54 -0.26
CA ASP A 49 -5.12 -0.24 -0.71
C ASP A 49 -6.06 -1.21 0.02
N SER A 50 -6.63 -0.74 1.12
CA SER A 50 -7.49 -1.59 1.94
C SER A 50 -8.82 -1.91 1.26
N LEU A 51 -9.24 -1.08 0.33
CA LEU A 51 -10.49 -1.33 -0.39
C LEU A 51 -10.36 -2.58 -1.26
N HIS A 52 -9.25 -2.71 -1.96
CA HIS A 52 -9.03 -3.82 -2.88
C HIS A 52 -8.14 -4.92 -2.31
N GLY A 53 -7.48 -4.68 -1.18
CA GLY A 53 -6.56 -5.66 -0.61
C GLY A 53 -5.30 -5.84 -1.43
N GLU A 54 -4.77 -4.75 -1.95
CA GLU A 54 -3.63 -4.75 -2.87
C GLU A 54 -2.58 -3.75 -2.45
N LEU A 55 -1.35 -3.95 -2.90
CA LEU A 55 -0.28 -3.00 -2.67
C LEU A 55 -0.01 -2.19 -3.93
N GLU A 56 -0.09 -0.87 -3.79
CA GLU A 56 0.41 0.04 -4.81
C GLU A 56 1.91 0.11 -4.66
N VAL A 57 2.65 0.04 -5.76
CA VAL A 57 4.10 0.09 -5.71
C VAL A 57 4.61 1.27 -6.52
N PHE A 58 5.62 1.96 -5.97
CA PHE A 58 6.20 3.17 -6.54
C PHE A 58 7.72 3.03 -6.56
N ASN A 59 8.36 3.59 -7.57
CA ASN A 59 9.82 3.59 -7.61
C ASN A 59 10.37 4.62 -6.61
N LYS A 60 11.68 4.71 -6.50
CA LYS A 60 12.28 5.60 -5.52
C LYS A 60 12.04 7.08 -5.81
N ARG A 61 11.57 7.41 -7.01
CA ARG A 61 11.18 8.77 -7.36
C ARG A 61 9.70 9.03 -7.12
N GLY A 62 8.97 8.02 -6.62
CA GLY A 62 7.56 8.17 -6.31
C GLY A 62 6.63 7.89 -7.47
N ARG A 63 7.14 7.41 -8.62
CA ARG A 63 6.27 7.09 -9.75
C ARG A 63 5.64 5.73 -9.57
N HIS A 64 4.37 5.64 -9.92
CA HIS A 64 3.62 4.40 -9.82
C HIS A 64 4.20 3.35 -10.76
N LEU A 65 4.44 2.16 -10.23
CA LEU A 65 4.93 1.03 -11.01
C LEU A 65 3.85 0.00 -11.28
N GLY A 66 2.80 0.02 -10.49
CA GLY A 66 1.70 -0.91 -10.64
C GLY A 66 1.15 -1.33 -9.31
N VAL A 67 0.42 -2.44 -9.31
CA VAL A 67 -0.19 -3.03 -8.12
C VAL A 67 0.33 -4.45 -8.02
N VAL A 68 0.75 -4.84 -6.82
CA VAL A 68 1.31 -6.19 -6.61
C VAL A 68 0.53 -6.92 -5.53
N CYS A 69 0.61 -8.24 -5.58
CA CYS A 69 0.08 -9.11 -4.55
C CYS A 69 0.89 -8.92 -3.26
N PRO A 70 0.24 -8.67 -2.12
CA PRO A 70 0.98 -8.45 -0.88
C PRO A 70 1.71 -9.69 -0.36
N ILE A 71 1.33 -10.87 -0.81
CA ILE A 71 1.95 -12.12 -0.37
C ILE A 71 3.12 -12.49 -1.26
N THR A 72 2.93 -12.45 -2.58
CA THR A 72 3.95 -12.93 -3.51
C THR A 72 4.79 -11.82 -4.14
N GLY A 73 4.25 -10.59 -4.16
CA GLY A 73 4.91 -9.50 -4.87
C GLY A 73 4.68 -9.50 -6.37
N ASP A 74 3.89 -10.44 -6.87
CA ASP A 74 3.62 -10.51 -8.30
C ASP A 74 2.76 -9.35 -8.76
N LEU A 75 3.06 -8.85 -9.96
CA LEU A 75 2.32 -7.74 -10.54
C LEU A 75 0.88 -8.19 -10.85
N ILE A 76 -0.09 -7.42 -10.37
CA ILE A 76 -1.51 -7.67 -10.60
C ILE A 76 -2.05 -6.71 -11.64
N LYS A 77 -1.67 -5.43 -11.53
CA LYS A 77 -2.13 -4.38 -12.43
C LYS A 77 -0.95 -3.52 -12.86
N PRO A 78 -0.96 -3.01 -14.09
CA PRO A 78 0.16 -2.20 -14.59
C PRO A 78 0.16 -0.81 -13.97
N ALA A 79 1.24 -0.10 -14.23
CA ALA A 79 1.39 1.28 -13.79
C ALA A 79 0.29 2.17 -14.37
N VAL A 80 -0.15 3.13 -13.56
CA VAL A 80 -1.08 4.17 -14.02
C VAL A 80 -0.25 5.42 -14.25
N LYS A 81 -0.19 5.85 -15.50
CA LYS A 81 0.57 7.02 -15.88
C LYS A 81 0.10 8.23 -15.09
N GLY A 82 1.05 8.96 -14.53
CA GLY A 82 0.73 10.17 -13.77
C GLY A 82 0.43 9.95 -12.30
N ARG A 83 0.19 8.71 -11.88
CA ARG A 83 0.00 8.42 -10.46
C ARG A 83 1.34 8.44 -9.76
N ARG A 84 1.38 9.08 -8.60
CA ARG A 84 2.63 9.20 -7.88
C ARG A 84 2.38 9.52 -6.41
N ILE A 85 3.39 9.29 -5.59
CA ILE A 85 3.41 9.76 -4.22
C ILE A 85 4.42 10.90 -4.10
N SER A 86 4.27 11.69 -3.04
CA SER A 86 5.21 12.78 -2.76
C SER A 86 6.58 12.21 -2.44
N LYS A 87 7.61 13.02 -2.67
CA LYS A 87 8.96 12.61 -2.33
C LYS A 87 9.07 12.32 -0.84
N GLN A 88 9.65 11.19 -0.52
CA GLN A 88 9.87 10.77 0.86
C GLN A 88 11.31 11.10 1.26
N ASN A 89 11.49 11.55 2.49
CA ASN A 89 12.82 11.89 2.99
C ASN A 89 13.35 10.84 3.91
#